data_2b01ac5c3a6972206c31f6676f385905
#
_entry.id   2b01ac5c3a6972206c31f6676f385905
#
_cell.length_a   1.000
_cell.length_b   1.000
_cell.length_c   1.000
_cell.angle_alpha   90.00
_cell.angle_beta   90.00
_cell.angle_gamma   90.00
#
_symmetry.space_group_name_H-M   'P 1'
#
loop_
_entity.id
_entity.type
_entity.pdbx_description
1 polymer ?
#
loop_
_entity_poly.entity_id
_entity_poly.type
_entity_poly.pdbx_seq_one_letter_code
_entity_poly.pdbx_strand_id
1 'polypeptide(L)'
;MRFLTAYFSIQENKSYVISGSDRMHDRPIKILVDALNDLGADVKYIDKTGYPPLKINGKKLNVFNVSLDAKISSQYITALILIAPSLEKGLIINLIGEITSKPYIDMSLALLNRIGVETSFINNRIEIKPVGNLNISKHYVESDCSSLSYFFSVVALSKSSEINIGTYFKNSIQGDKKLVEIYDKLGVKTIFKNNKVSLKKTRNFKLPKKLELKLNDTPDLAQTIAVTCFGLGLPCDLYGLHTLKIKETDRLLALKVELEKLGATVIISKDSLHLKKSIIIKKDIIINTYDDHRMAMAFATLGIVKPIIINNPKVISKSFPSFWSVLEKLNFKLSEV
;
A
#
# COMPACT_ATOMS: atom_id res chain seq x y z
N MET A 1 -11.10 -7.38 6.01
CA MET A 1 -11.16 -8.83 6.27
C MET A 1 -10.04 -9.30 7.19
N ARG A 2 -8.74 -9.22 6.85
CA ARG A 2 -7.63 -9.82 7.62
C ARG A 2 -7.61 -9.43 9.10
N PHE A 3 -7.68 -8.14 9.40
CA PHE A 3 -7.72 -7.64 10.79
C PHE A 3 -8.97 -8.11 11.55
N LEU A 4 -10.13 -8.12 10.88
CA LEU A 4 -11.37 -8.61 11.48
C LEU A 4 -11.34 -10.12 11.75
N THR A 5 -10.66 -10.91 10.91
CA THR A 5 -10.48 -12.34 11.18
C THR A 5 -9.76 -12.56 12.51
N ALA A 6 -8.65 -11.86 12.75
CA ALA A 6 -7.94 -11.94 14.02
C ALA A 6 -8.78 -11.38 15.20
N TYR A 7 -9.43 -10.24 15.01
CA TYR A 7 -10.26 -9.62 16.04
C TYR A 7 -11.43 -10.53 16.47
N PHE A 8 -12.16 -11.10 15.52
CA PHE A 8 -13.29 -11.96 15.84
C PHE A 8 -12.89 -13.31 16.44
N SER A 9 -11.67 -13.79 16.15
CA SER A 9 -11.18 -15.04 16.72
C SER A 9 -11.01 -15.01 18.24
N ILE A 10 -10.87 -13.81 18.84
CA ILE A 10 -10.75 -13.59 20.29
C ILE A 10 -12.03 -13.09 20.97
N GLN A 11 -13.14 -12.98 20.22
CA GLN A 11 -14.43 -12.55 20.80
C GLN A 11 -15.17 -13.76 21.37
N GLU A 12 -14.91 -14.10 22.63
CA GLU A 12 -15.44 -15.27 23.31
C GLU A 12 -16.95 -15.39 23.18
N ASN A 13 -17.44 -16.63 23.05
CA ASN A 13 -18.87 -16.99 22.97
C ASN A 13 -19.65 -16.36 21.81
N LYS A 14 -18.96 -15.94 20.75
CA LYS A 14 -19.58 -15.38 19.54
C LYS A 14 -19.15 -16.16 18.30
N SER A 15 -20.07 -16.27 17.35
CA SER A 15 -19.81 -16.90 16.06
C SER A 15 -20.04 -15.92 14.94
N TYR A 16 -19.13 -15.91 13.94
CA TYR A 16 -19.16 -14.97 12.83
C TYR A 16 -18.95 -15.70 11.51
N VAL A 17 -19.56 -15.18 10.45
CA VAL A 17 -19.21 -15.50 9.07
C VAL A 17 -18.64 -14.24 8.44
N ILE A 18 -17.42 -14.33 7.93
CA ILE A 18 -16.78 -13.24 7.20
C ILE A 18 -16.68 -13.58 5.72
N SER A 19 -17.25 -12.71 4.90
CA SER A 19 -17.21 -12.77 3.45
C SER A 19 -16.80 -11.42 2.85
N GLY A 20 -16.76 -11.30 1.54
CA GLY A 20 -16.42 -10.08 0.82
C GLY A 20 -16.87 -10.14 -0.63
N SER A 21 -16.34 -9.24 -1.48
CA SER A 21 -16.56 -9.29 -2.92
C SER A 21 -15.90 -10.54 -3.54
N ASP A 22 -16.30 -10.89 -4.78
CA ASP A 22 -15.73 -12.03 -5.52
C ASP A 22 -14.20 -11.97 -5.54
N ARG A 23 -13.63 -10.81 -5.83
CA ARG A 23 -12.18 -10.63 -5.80
C ARG A 23 -11.57 -10.88 -4.41
N MET A 24 -12.29 -10.65 -3.31
CA MET A 24 -11.80 -10.96 -1.96
C MET A 24 -11.74 -12.47 -1.73
N HIS A 25 -12.64 -13.24 -2.36
CA HIS A 25 -12.61 -14.71 -2.31
C HIS A 25 -11.40 -15.30 -3.04
N ASP A 26 -10.82 -14.59 -4.01
CA ASP A 26 -9.60 -15.00 -4.71
C ASP A 26 -8.31 -14.63 -3.97
N ARG A 27 -8.39 -13.87 -2.90
CA ARG A 27 -7.19 -13.41 -2.16
C ARG A 27 -6.87 -14.35 -1.01
N PRO A 28 -5.66 -14.95 -0.98
CA PRO A 28 -5.28 -15.93 0.03
C PRO A 28 -5.32 -15.34 1.44
N ILE A 29 -5.67 -16.19 2.42
CA ILE A 29 -5.68 -15.85 3.85
C ILE A 29 -5.12 -17.00 4.71
N LYS A 30 -4.66 -18.07 4.08
CA LYS A 30 -4.24 -19.32 4.75
C LYS A 30 -3.23 -19.07 5.86
N ILE A 31 -2.18 -18.31 5.60
CA ILE A 31 -1.11 -18.04 6.60
C ILE A 31 -1.67 -17.45 7.89
N LEU A 32 -2.63 -16.52 7.79
CA LEU A 32 -3.25 -15.94 8.99
C LEU A 32 -4.15 -16.94 9.70
N VAL A 33 -4.93 -17.72 8.97
CA VAL A 33 -5.85 -18.72 9.55
C VAL A 33 -5.06 -19.81 10.24
N ASP A 34 -4.00 -20.32 9.63
CA ASP A 34 -3.11 -21.32 10.23
C ASP A 34 -2.50 -20.75 11.53
N ALA A 35 -1.92 -19.56 11.48
CA ALA A 35 -1.32 -18.92 12.65
C ALA A 35 -2.33 -18.69 13.80
N LEU A 36 -3.57 -18.29 13.49
CA LEU A 36 -4.63 -18.15 14.51
C LEU A 36 -5.03 -19.49 15.10
N ASN A 37 -5.17 -20.54 14.28
CA ASN A 37 -5.51 -21.87 14.75
C ASN A 37 -4.36 -22.49 15.57
N ASP A 38 -3.09 -22.24 15.23
CA ASP A 38 -1.92 -22.62 16.04
C ASP A 38 -1.92 -21.93 17.42
N LEU A 39 -2.46 -20.70 17.50
CA LEU A 39 -2.69 -19.99 18.77
C LEU A 39 -3.90 -20.53 19.55
N GLY A 40 -4.65 -21.45 18.97
CA GLY A 40 -5.81 -22.09 19.58
C GLY A 40 -7.15 -21.49 19.14
N ALA A 41 -7.22 -20.65 18.10
CA ALA A 41 -8.49 -20.16 17.55
C ALA A 41 -9.32 -21.28 16.87
N ASP A 42 -10.58 -20.99 16.56
CA ASP A 42 -11.46 -21.87 15.77
C ASP A 42 -11.92 -21.10 14.52
N VAL A 43 -11.06 -21.10 13.50
CA VAL A 43 -11.32 -20.47 12.20
C VAL A 43 -11.36 -21.55 11.13
N LYS A 44 -12.47 -21.62 10.40
CA LYS A 44 -12.74 -22.63 9.36
C LYS A 44 -13.05 -21.97 8.03
N TYR A 45 -12.63 -22.61 6.95
CA TYR A 45 -13.05 -22.25 5.61
C TYR A 45 -14.47 -22.78 5.36
N ILE A 46 -15.32 -21.98 4.71
CA ILE A 46 -16.68 -22.42 4.32
C ILE A 46 -16.61 -23.17 2.99
N ASP A 47 -15.89 -22.60 2.01
CA ASP A 47 -15.81 -23.14 0.67
C ASP A 47 -14.39 -23.67 0.37
N LYS A 48 -13.54 -22.83 -0.19
CA LYS A 48 -12.20 -23.17 -0.67
C LYS A 48 -11.16 -23.00 0.43
N THR A 49 -10.42 -24.06 0.75
CA THR A 49 -9.31 -24.00 1.72
C THR A 49 -8.27 -22.95 1.31
N GLY A 50 -7.92 -22.09 2.25
CA GLY A 50 -6.95 -21.00 2.05
C GLY A 50 -7.58 -19.67 1.66
N TYR A 51 -8.90 -19.62 1.42
CA TYR A 51 -9.61 -18.45 0.91
C TYR A 51 -10.90 -18.19 1.70
N PRO A 52 -11.37 -16.94 1.77
CA PRO A 52 -12.72 -16.65 2.27
C PRO A 52 -13.79 -17.32 1.39
N PRO A 53 -15.03 -17.51 1.91
CA PRO A 53 -15.55 -17.09 3.21
C PRO A 53 -15.02 -17.90 4.39
N LEU A 54 -15.03 -17.30 5.60
CA LEU A 54 -14.57 -17.93 6.82
C LEU A 54 -15.70 -17.99 7.86
N LYS A 55 -15.80 -19.12 8.57
CA LYS A 55 -16.56 -19.25 9.82
C LYS A 55 -15.60 -19.15 10.99
N ILE A 56 -15.90 -18.29 11.96
CA ILE A 56 -15.04 -18.00 13.10
C ILE A 56 -15.87 -18.19 14.37
N ASN A 57 -15.44 -19.07 15.25
CA ASN A 57 -15.99 -19.18 16.59
C ASN A 57 -14.98 -18.58 17.56
N GLY A 58 -15.33 -17.41 18.11
CA GLY A 58 -14.46 -16.67 19.01
C GLY A 58 -14.28 -17.39 20.34
N LYS A 59 -13.02 -17.49 20.79
CA LYS A 59 -12.68 -18.12 22.06
C LYS A 59 -11.39 -17.56 22.66
N LYS A 60 -11.15 -17.84 23.91
CA LYS A 60 -9.90 -17.51 24.60
C LYS A 60 -8.74 -18.29 23.95
N LEU A 61 -7.68 -17.58 23.55
CA LEU A 61 -6.46 -18.21 23.04
C LEU A 61 -5.58 -18.64 24.22
N ASN A 62 -4.95 -19.80 24.10
CA ASN A 62 -4.15 -20.42 25.16
C ASN A 62 -2.68 -20.63 24.78
N VAL A 63 -2.30 -20.33 23.54
CA VAL A 63 -0.92 -20.34 23.04
C VAL A 63 -0.50 -18.90 22.75
N PHE A 64 0.71 -18.52 23.14
CA PHE A 64 1.20 -17.14 23.07
C PHE A 64 2.51 -17.02 22.28
N ASN A 65 2.78 -18.00 21.42
CA ASN A 65 3.94 -18.01 20.54
C ASN A 65 3.54 -18.65 19.20
N VAL A 66 3.83 -17.97 18.10
CA VAL A 66 3.50 -18.42 16.74
C VAL A 66 4.62 -18.10 15.76
N SER A 67 4.79 -18.95 14.75
CA SER A 67 5.72 -18.72 13.65
C SER A 67 4.94 -18.60 12.34
N LEU A 68 5.29 -17.64 11.48
CA LEU A 68 4.65 -17.48 10.17
C LEU A 68 5.62 -16.97 9.11
N ASP A 69 5.35 -17.31 7.84
CA ASP A 69 6.11 -16.82 6.70
C ASP A 69 5.85 -15.32 6.48
N ALA A 70 6.93 -14.53 6.46
CA ALA A 70 6.90 -13.09 6.31
C ALA A 70 6.95 -12.58 4.85
N LYS A 71 7.12 -13.48 3.88
CA LYS A 71 7.33 -13.11 2.46
C LYS A 71 6.07 -12.63 1.75
N ILE A 72 4.86 -13.02 2.23
CA ILE A 72 3.63 -12.84 1.45
C ILE A 72 2.94 -11.52 1.77
N SER A 73 2.69 -11.20 3.06
CA SER A 73 1.94 -10.01 3.42
C SER A 73 2.16 -9.59 4.87
N SER A 74 2.64 -8.37 5.08
CA SER A 74 2.72 -7.76 6.41
C SER A 74 1.35 -7.60 7.09
N GLN A 75 0.23 -7.64 6.35
CA GLN A 75 -1.11 -7.54 6.93
C GLN A 75 -1.46 -8.72 7.85
N TYR A 76 -0.90 -9.92 7.61
CA TYR A 76 -1.11 -11.06 8.50
C TYR A 76 -0.40 -10.86 9.83
N ILE A 77 0.83 -10.37 9.77
CA ILE A 77 1.64 -10.02 10.94
C ILE A 77 0.95 -8.89 11.72
N THR A 78 0.54 -7.83 11.05
CA THR A 78 -0.20 -6.71 11.67
C THR A 78 -1.51 -7.17 12.32
N ALA A 79 -2.25 -8.11 11.71
CA ALA A 79 -3.49 -8.63 12.30
C ALA A 79 -3.23 -9.29 13.67
N LEU A 80 -2.14 -10.05 13.80
CA LEU A 80 -1.73 -10.66 15.08
C LEU A 80 -1.21 -9.61 16.07
N ILE A 81 -0.41 -8.64 15.61
CA ILE A 81 0.09 -7.53 16.43
C ILE A 81 -1.08 -6.78 17.09
N LEU A 82 -2.15 -6.51 16.34
CA LEU A 82 -3.28 -5.71 16.82
C LEU A 82 -4.12 -6.42 17.90
N ILE A 83 -4.17 -7.76 17.92
CA ILE A 83 -4.88 -8.52 18.97
C ILE A 83 -3.99 -8.85 20.15
N ALA A 84 -2.66 -8.86 19.97
CA ALA A 84 -1.70 -9.30 20.96
C ALA A 84 -1.86 -8.63 22.35
N PRO A 85 -2.09 -7.29 22.45
CA PRO A 85 -2.27 -6.63 23.73
C PRO A 85 -3.47 -7.14 24.55
N SER A 86 -4.49 -7.70 23.87
CA SER A 86 -5.70 -8.24 24.51
C SER A 86 -5.52 -9.68 25.00
N LEU A 87 -4.42 -10.34 24.68
CA LEU A 87 -4.13 -11.69 25.11
C LEU A 87 -3.49 -11.69 26.51
N GLU A 88 -3.83 -12.69 27.32
CA GLU A 88 -3.42 -12.78 28.74
C GLU A 88 -1.90 -12.64 28.97
N LYS A 89 -1.09 -13.21 28.09
CA LYS A 89 0.38 -13.17 28.15
C LYS A 89 1.02 -12.34 27.03
N GLY A 90 0.19 -11.58 26.29
CA GLY A 90 0.67 -10.94 25.06
C GLY A 90 0.93 -11.94 23.94
N LEU A 91 1.89 -11.68 23.05
CA LEU A 91 2.19 -12.56 21.93
C LEU A 91 3.66 -12.46 21.51
N ILE A 92 4.25 -13.60 21.19
CA ILE A 92 5.53 -13.72 20.52
C ILE A 92 5.28 -14.18 19.08
N ILE A 93 5.81 -13.44 18.10
CA ILE A 93 5.68 -13.76 16.68
C ILE A 93 7.07 -13.97 16.10
N ASN A 94 7.37 -15.17 15.61
CA ASN A 94 8.63 -15.48 14.93
C ASN A 94 8.40 -15.43 13.42
N LEU A 95 9.15 -14.56 12.74
CA LEU A 95 9.02 -14.35 11.31
C LEU A 95 10.03 -15.23 10.57
N ILE A 96 9.52 -16.05 9.64
CA ILE A 96 10.34 -16.96 8.84
C ILE A 96 10.58 -16.32 7.47
N GLY A 97 11.85 -16.26 7.07
CA GLY A 97 12.26 -15.74 5.77
C GLY A 97 12.44 -14.23 5.71
N GLU A 98 12.48 -13.70 4.50
CA GLU A 98 12.64 -12.25 4.25
C GLU A 98 11.32 -11.51 4.49
N ILE A 99 11.40 -10.41 5.24
CA ILE A 99 10.22 -9.62 5.58
C ILE A 99 9.89 -8.67 4.44
N THR A 100 8.68 -8.75 3.91
CA THR A 100 8.15 -7.81 2.94
C THR A 100 7.33 -6.72 3.62
N SER A 101 7.49 -5.47 3.17
CA SER A 101 6.75 -4.33 3.72
C SER A 101 6.97 -4.15 5.23
N LYS A 102 8.21 -4.33 5.70
CA LYS A 102 8.60 -4.16 7.11
C LYS A 102 8.11 -2.84 7.73
N PRO A 103 8.14 -1.68 7.04
CA PRO A 103 7.67 -0.42 7.62
C PRO A 103 6.22 -0.44 8.12
N TYR A 104 5.34 -1.29 7.58
CA TYR A 104 3.96 -1.43 8.06
C TYR A 104 3.89 -2.19 9.40
N ILE A 105 4.81 -3.12 9.62
CA ILE A 105 4.99 -3.79 10.91
C ILE A 105 5.49 -2.77 11.93
N ASP A 106 6.57 -2.05 11.60
CA ASP A 106 7.17 -1.02 12.46
C ASP A 106 6.14 0.07 12.82
N MET A 107 5.29 0.48 11.86
CA MET A 107 4.20 1.42 12.09
C MET A 107 3.19 0.90 13.14
N SER A 108 2.80 -0.36 13.04
CA SER A 108 1.85 -0.97 13.98
C SER A 108 2.43 -1.04 15.39
N LEU A 109 3.69 -1.44 15.52
CA LEU A 109 4.39 -1.48 16.81
C LEU A 109 4.58 -0.07 17.40
N ALA A 110 4.95 0.92 16.57
CA ALA A 110 5.07 2.30 17.01
C ALA A 110 3.75 2.88 17.53
N LEU A 111 2.61 2.53 16.90
CA LEU A 111 1.29 2.93 17.37
C LEU A 111 0.94 2.30 18.71
N LEU A 112 1.23 1.00 18.90
CA LEU A 112 1.04 0.31 20.17
C LEU A 112 1.91 0.93 21.28
N ASN A 113 3.19 1.20 21.02
CA ASN A 113 4.07 1.85 21.98
C ASN A 113 3.57 3.25 22.39
N ARG A 114 2.98 4.03 21.47
CA ARG A 114 2.40 5.35 21.77
C ARG A 114 1.22 5.31 22.74
N ILE A 115 0.49 4.19 22.78
CA ILE A 115 -0.64 4.01 23.72
C ILE A 115 -0.24 3.26 25.00
N GLY A 116 1.07 2.97 25.18
CA GLY A 116 1.60 2.37 26.41
C GLY A 116 1.74 0.84 26.37
N VAL A 117 1.59 0.20 25.21
CA VAL A 117 1.86 -1.23 25.06
C VAL A 117 3.34 -1.43 24.76
N GLU A 118 4.04 -2.20 25.58
CA GLU A 118 5.45 -2.51 25.36
C GLU A 118 5.62 -3.51 24.22
N THR A 119 6.48 -3.16 23.26
CA THR A 119 6.79 -4.01 22.12
C THR A 119 8.28 -4.04 21.82
N SER A 120 8.78 -5.16 21.29
CA SER A 120 10.14 -5.27 20.75
C SER A 120 10.13 -5.99 19.42
N PHE A 121 11.09 -5.67 18.53
CA PHE A 121 11.31 -6.33 17.26
C PHE A 121 12.81 -6.52 17.01
N ILE A 122 13.30 -7.70 17.28
CA ILE A 122 14.73 -8.04 17.20
C ILE A 122 14.90 -9.39 16.48
N ASN A 123 15.78 -9.47 15.52
CA ASN A 123 16.14 -10.72 14.81
C ASN A 123 14.93 -11.52 14.32
N ASN A 124 14.02 -10.89 13.58
CA ASN A 124 12.80 -11.50 13.07
C ASN A 124 11.83 -12.02 14.16
N ARG A 125 12.04 -11.65 15.42
CA ARG A 125 11.14 -11.95 16.53
C ARG A 125 10.50 -10.66 17.02
N ILE A 126 9.16 -10.66 17.02
CA ILE A 126 8.33 -9.60 17.57
C ILE A 126 7.78 -10.10 18.91
N GLU A 127 7.90 -9.29 19.97
CA GLU A 127 7.28 -9.54 21.25
C GLU A 127 6.38 -8.37 21.61
N ILE A 128 5.12 -8.67 21.95
CA ILE A 128 4.13 -7.71 22.40
C ILE A 128 3.65 -8.13 23.78
N LYS A 129 3.77 -7.24 24.75
CA LYS A 129 3.26 -7.47 26.11
C LYS A 129 1.73 -7.29 26.15
N PRO A 130 1.05 -7.96 27.10
CA PRO A 130 -0.36 -7.68 27.34
C PRO A 130 -0.54 -6.21 27.73
N VAL A 131 -1.71 -5.67 27.43
CA VAL A 131 -2.01 -4.30 27.81
C VAL A 131 -2.11 -4.16 29.31
N GLY A 132 -1.38 -3.20 29.86
CA GLY A 132 -1.53 -2.73 31.22
C GLY A 132 -2.41 -1.49 31.28
N ASN A 133 -1.90 -0.41 31.86
CA ASN A 133 -2.57 0.88 31.85
C ASN A 133 -2.40 1.57 30.50
N LEU A 134 -3.51 1.80 29.79
CA LEU A 134 -3.49 2.54 28.53
C LEU A 134 -3.28 4.04 28.79
N ASN A 135 -2.29 4.61 28.13
CA ASN A 135 -2.14 6.06 28.06
C ASN A 135 -2.91 6.58 26.84
N ILE A 136 -4.19 6.88 27.04
CA ILE A 136 -5.06 7.40 25.96
C ILE A 136 -4.81 8.91 25.84
N SER A 137 -3.86 9.30 25.02
CA SER A 137 -3.66 10.68 24.61
C SER A 137 -4.37 10.97 23.27
N LYS A 138 -4.56 12.26 22.95
CA LYS A 138 -5.04 12.63 21.61
C LYS A 138 -4.07 12.15 20.55
N HIS A 139 -4.57 11.36 19.59
CA HIS A 139 -3.78 10.90 18.46
C HIS A 139 -4.30 11.52 17.16
N TYR A 140 -3.38 12.06 16.36
CA TYR A 140 -3.71 12.57 15.04
C TYR A 140 -3.43 11.47 14.01
N VAL A 141 -4.47 11.10 13.25
CA VAL A 141 -4.32 10.20 12.12
C VAL A 141 -3.73 10.98 10.96
N GLU A 142 -2.59 10.53 10.47
CA GLU A 142 -1.92 11.13 9.31
C GLU A 142 -2.70 10.83 8.03
N SER A 143 -2.61 11.72 7.03
CA SER A 143 -3.07 11.41 5.68
C SER A 143 -2.19 10.33 5.04
N ASP A 144 -2.80 9.53 4.16
CA ASP A 144 -2.16 8.39 3.52
C ASP A 144 -1.03 8.80 2.58
N CYS A 145 0.21 8.37 2.88
CA CYS A 145 1.37 8.65 2.04
C CYS A 145 1.30 8.00 0.65
N SER A 146 0.63 6.85 0.51
CA SER A 146 0.43 6.25 -0.82
C SER A 146 -0.39 7.19 -1.71
N SER A 147 -1.46 7.78 -1.16
CA SER A 147 -2.30 8.75 -1.88
C SER A 147 -1.54 10.02 -2.24
N LEU A 148 -0.57 10.43 -1.41
CA LEU A 148 0.29 11.57 -1.68
C LEU A 148 1.14 11.37 -2.94
N SER A 149 1.47 10.13 -3.30
CA SER A 149 2.31 9.81 -4.46
C SER A 149 1.75 10.35 -5.78
N TYR A 150 0.43 10.41 -5.92
CA TYR A 150 -0.21 10.93 -7.13
C TYR A 150 0.05 12.43 -7.32
N PHE A 151 0.07 13.21 -6.24
CA PHE A 151 0.40 14.63 -6.28
C PHE A 151 1.88 14.86 -6.56
N PHE A 152 2.77 13.99 -6.05
CA PHE A 152 4.17 13.98 -6.44
C PHE A 152 4.32 13.74 -7.94
N SER A 153 3.57 12.79 -8.50
CA SER A 153 3.55 12.51 -9.93
C SER A 153 3.10 13.74 -10.74
N VAL A 154 1.99 14.38 -10.34
CA VAL A 154 1.50 15.61 -10.97
C VAL A 154 2.57 16.70 -10.98
N VAL A 155 3.23 16.94 -9.83
CA VAL A 155 4.31 17.94 -9.75
C VAL A 155 5.52 17.54 -10.58
N ALA A 156 5.93 16.26 -10.57
CA ALA A 156 7.06 15.80 -11.37
C ALA A 156 6.82 15.98 -12.89
N LEU A 157 5.60 15.70 -13.35
CA LEU A 157 5.20 15.79 -14.76
C LEU A 157 4.92 17.22 -15.22
N SER A 158 4.65 18.15 -14.33
CA SER A 158 4.38 19.54 -14.66
C SER A 158 5.64 20.29 -15.11
N LYS A 159 5.45 21.34 -15.92
CA LYS A 159 6.53 22.27 -16.27
C LYS A 159 6.93 23.16 -15.08
N SER A 160 5.93 23.62 -14.34
CA SER A 160 6.08 24.43 -13.12
C SER A 160 4.82 24.26 -12.28
N SER A 161 4.97 23.89 -11.02
CA SER A 161 3.84 23.77 -10.10
C SER A 161 4.31 23.83 -8.63
N GLU A 162 3.40 24.23 -7.79
CA GLU A 162 3.52 24.14 -6.34
C GLU A 162 2.16 23.71 -5.78
N ILE A 163 2.14 22.63 -5.01
CA ILE A 163 0.93 22.09 -4.38
C ILE A 163 1.12 22.06 -2.86
N ASN A 164 0.17 22.60 -2.11
CA ASN A 164 0.16 22.56 -0.66
C ASN A 164 -0.93 21.62 -0.16
N ILE A 165 -0.55 20.65 0.68
CA ILE A 165 -1.44 19.59 1.16
C ILE A 165 -1.34 19.52 2.68
N GLY A 166 -2.48 19.37 3.35
CA GLY A 166 -2.56 19.28 4.82
C GLY A 166 -2.38 17.86 5.36
N THR A 167 -2.17 17.79 6.70
CA THR A 167 -2.11 16.54 7.48
C THR A 167 -1.02 15.53 7.09
N TYR A 168 0.13 16.03 6.59
CA TYR A 168 1.32 15.24 6.35
C TYR A 168 2.48 15.71 7.24
N PHE A 169 3.15 14.78 7.88
CA PHE A 169 4.16 15.05 8.90
C PHE A 169 5.55 14.65 8.43
N LYS A 170 6.55 15.48 8.75
CA LYS A 170 7.95 15.16 8.46
C LYS A 170 8.38 13.83 9.11
N ASN A 171 7.90 13.58 10.34
CA ASN A 171 8.22 12.38 11.13
C ASN A 171 7.14 11.32 10.99
N SER A 172 6.52 11.19 9.80
CA SER A 172 5.55 10.13 9.51
C SER A 172 6.16 8.76 9.78
N ILE A 173 5.36 7.86 10.37
CA ILE A 173 5.70 6.45 10.57
C ILE A 173 5.27 5.56 9.41
N GLN A 174 4.60 6.10 8.39
CA GLN A 174 4.19 5.36 7.20
C GLN A 174 5.40 5.03 6.34
N GLY A 175 5.49 3.78 5.86
CA GLY A 175 6.59 3.32 4.99
C GLY A 175 6.69 4.12 3.70
N ASP A 176 5.53 4.43 3.11
CA ASP A 176 5.45 5.14 1.83
C ASP A 176 5.93 6.61 1.90
N LYS A 177 6.31 7.13 3.08
CA LYS A 177 7.03 8.42 3.18
C LYS A 177 8.33 8.44 2.36
N LYS A 178 8.89 7.27 2.01
CA LYS A 178 10.05 7.12 1.12
C LYS A 178 9.85 7.79 -0.24
N LEU A 179 8.60 8.06 -0.63
CA LEU A 179 8.27 8.82 -1.83
C LEU A 179 8.97 10.18 -1.90
N VAL A 180 9.26 10.82 -0.75
CA VAL A 180 9.98 12.11 -0.69
C VAL A 180 11.38 11.97 -1.32
N GLU A 181 12.14 10.96 -0.91
CA GLU A 181 13.48 10.68 -1.44
C GLU A 181 13.45 10.24 -2.90
N ILE A 182 12.42 9.46 -3.28
CA ILE A 182 12.26 8.97 -4.64
C ILE A 182 11.96 10.11 -5.59
N TYR A 183 11.02 10.98 -5.23
CA TYR A 183 10.61 12.08 -6.10
C TYR A 183 11.56 13.29 -6.07
N ASP A 184 12.42 13.40 -5.08
CA ASP A 184 13.56 14.33 -5.12
C ASP A 184 14.46 14.02 -6.32
N LYS A 185 14.69 12.73 -6.63
CA LYS A 185 15.40 12.26 -7.84
C LYS A 185 14.63 12.52 -9.14
N LEU A 186 13.36 12.91 -9.07
CA LEU A 186 12.50 13.26 -10.19
C LEU A 186 12.20 14.77 -10.28
N GLY A 187 12.91 15.56 -9.47
CA GLY A 187 12.84 17.02 -9.48
C GLY A 187 11.65 17.59 -8.71
N VAL A 188 11.18 16.90 -7.66
CA VAL A 188 10.14 17.43 -6.77
C VAL A 188 10.76 17.75 -5.42
N LYS A 189 10.88 19.04 -5.11
CA LYS A 189 11.30 19.52 -3.78
C LYS A 189 10.14 19.44 -2.81
N THR A 190 10.37 18.84 -1.65
CA THR A 190 9.38 18.68 -0.57
C THR A 190 9.74 19.55 0.62
N ILE A 191 8.78 20.33 1.12
CA ILE A 191 8.94 21.20 2.29
C ILE A 191 7.81 20.88 3.28
N PHE A 192 8.18 20.50 4.50
CA PHE A 192 7.22 20.30 5.60
C PHE A 192 7.19 21.52 6.51
N LYS A 193 5.99 22.05 6.76
CA LYS A 193 5.77 23.17 7.69
C LYS A 193 4.37 23.07 8.30
N ASN A 194 4.26 23.17 9.63
CA ASN A 194 2.98 23.20 10.35
C ASN A 194 2.01 22.08 9.95
N ASN A 195 2.49 20.83 9.96
CA ASN A 195 1.71 19.64 9.58
C ASN A 195 1.14 19.69 8.15
N LYS A 196 1.77 20.46 7.28
CA LYS A 196 1.48 20.54 5.85
C LYS A 196 2.72 20.19 5.06
N VAL A 197 2.52 19.70 3.86
CA VAL A 197 3.58 19.47 2.87
C VAL A 197 3.38 20.38 1.67
N SER A 198 4.43 21.05 1.24
CA SER A 198 4.50 21.76 -0.03
C SER A 198 5.38 20.98 -0.98
N LEU A 199 4.84 20.65 -2.15
CA LEU A 199 5.52 19.98 -3.25
C LEU A 199 5.76 20.99 -4.34
N LYS A 200 7.02 21.17 -4.74
CA LYS A 200 7.41 22.18 -5.73
C LYS A 200 8.28 21.59 -6.80
N LYS A 201 7.95 21.86 -8.07
CA LYS A 201 8.80 21.51 -9.21
C LYS A 201 10.11 22.27 -9.16
N THR A 202 11.23 21.56 -9.15
CA THR A 202 12.57 22.15 -9.25
C THR A 202 12.81 22.63 -10.68
N ARG A 203 13.11 23.92 -10.85
CA ARG A 203 13.42 24.51 -12.16
C ARG A 203 14.74 23.94 -12.69
N ASN A 204 14.80 23.72 -14.02
CA ASN A 204 16.01 23.24 -14.72
C ASN A 204 16.63 21.96 -14.11
N PHE A 205 15.79 21.12 -13.50
CA PHE A 205 16.23 19.85 -12.92
C PHE A 205 16.70 18.88 -14.01
N LYS A 206 17.92 18.35 -13.84
CA LYS A 206 18.45 17.33 -14.75
C LYS A 206 18.06 15.95 -14.23
N LEU A 207 17.19 15.27 -14.96
CA LEU A 207 16.81 13.89 -14.64
C LEU A 207 18.03 12.95 -14.71
N PRO A 208 18.07 11.92 -13.89
CA PRO A 208 19.08 10.86 -14.02
C PRO A 208 18.95 10.16 -15.37
N LYS A 209 20.00 9.47 -15.81
CA LYS A 209 19.94 8.67 -17.05
C LYS A 209 18.93 7.52 -16.94
N LYS A 210 18.73 6.97 -15.75
CA LYS A 210 17.84 5.88 -15.42
C LYS A 210 17.50 5.95 -13.91
N LEU A 211 16.31 5.51 -13.54
CA LEU A 211 15.91 5.35 -12.13
C LEU A 211 15.94 3.86 -11.77
N GLU A 212 16.69 3.50 -10.72
CA GLU A 212 16.72 2.14 -10.18
C GLU A 212 16.29 2.14 -8.72
N LEU A 213 15.29 1.32 -8.36
CA LEU A 213 14.72 1.28 -7.04
C LEU A 213 14.44 -0.15 -6.57
N LYS A 214 14.72 -0.41 -5.29
CA LYS A 214 14.24 -1.58 -4.56
C LYS A 214 13.02 -1.16 -3.73
N LEU A 215 11.86 -1.73 -4.01
CA LEU A 215 10.56 -1.35 -3.45
C LEU A 215 9.96 -2.44 -2.54
N ASN A 216 10.78 -3.36 -2.00
CA ASN A 216 10.33 -4.38 -1.05
C ASN A 216 9.52 -3.80 0.12
N ASP A 217 9.93 -2.61 0.60
CA ASP A 217 9.29 -1.92 1.72
C ASP A 217 8.10 -1.05 1.31
N THR A 218 8.03 -0.64 0.04
CA THR A 218 7.03 0.29 -0.48
C THR A 218 6.50 -0.14 -1.85
N PRO A 219 6.07 -1.42 -2.01
CA PRO A 219 5.68 -1.94 -3.32
C PRO A 219 4.47 -1.22 -3.92
N ASP A 220 3.62 -0.65 -3.09
CA ASP A 220 2.42 0.06 -3.51
C ASP A 220 2.70 1.42 -4.21
N LEU A 221 3.95 1.90 -4.17
CA LEU A 221 4.38 3.09 -4.93
C LEU A 221 4.74 2.76 -6.40
N ALA A 222 4.92 1.49 -6.74
CA ALA A 222 5.45 1.07 -8.05
C ALA A 222 4.62 1.59 -9.23
N GLN A 223 3.27 1.57 -9.13
CA GLN A 223 2.41 2.04 -10.21
C GLN A 223 2.63 3.51 -10.48
N THR A 224 2.58 4.35 -9.46
CA THR A 224 2.76 5.80 -9.62
C THR A 224 4.15 6.13 -10.13
N ILE A 225 5.19 5.45 -9.63
CA ILE A 225 6.58 5.67 -10.06
C ILE A 225 6.76 5.27 -11.54
N ALA A 226 6.29 4.08 -11.95
CA ALA A 226 6.42 3.61 -13.33
C ALA A 226 5.72 4.56 -14.32
N VAL A 227 4.49 4.98 -13.98
CA VAL A 227 3.71 5.93 -14.80
C VAL A 227 4.39 7.31 -14.84
N THR A 228 4.92 7.80 -13.72
CA THR A 228 5.68 9.06 -13.68
C THR A 228 6.92 8.99 -14.57
N CYS A 229 7.71 7.91 -14.45
CA CYS A 229 8.89 7.70 -15.26
C CYS A 229 8.54 7.66 -16.75
N PHE A 230 7.47 6.98 -17.13
CA PHE A 230 6.98 6.96 -18.50
C PHE A 230 6.62 8.36 -19.00
N GLY A 231 5.85 9.13 -18.23
CA GLY A 231 5.48 10.51 -18.60
C GLY A 231 6.67 11.47 -18.71
N LEU A 232 7.77 11.20 -17.99
CA LEU A 232 9.04 11.94 -18.07
C LEU A 232 9.96 11.45 -19.19
N GLY A 233 9.63 10.38 -19.90
CA GLY A 233 10.53 9.72 -20.85
C GLY A 233 11.77 9.10 -20.21
N LEU A 234 11.71 8.81 -18.92
CA LEU A 234 12.80 8.29 -18.09
C LEU A 234 12.72 6.76 -17.99
N PRO A 235 13.73 5.99 -18.40
CA PRO A 235 13.76 4.56 -18.17
C PRO A 235 13.87 4.26 -16.66
N CYS A 236 13.22 3.18 -16.21
CA CYS A 236 13.36 2.76 -14.82
C CYS A 236 13.37 1.24 -14.64
N ASP A 237 14.09 0.78 -13.61
CA ASP A 237 14.07 -0.59 -13.12
C ASP A 237 13.57 -0.61 -11.68
N LEU A 238 12.46 -1.31 -11.47
CA LEU A 238 11.81 -1.44 -10.17
C LEU A 238 11.86 -2.90 -9.73
N TYR A 239 12.43 -3.17 -8.55
CA TYR A 239 12.63 -4.49 -7.98
C TYR A 239 11.84 -4.67 -6.68
N GLY A 240 11.69 -5.93 -6.22
CA GLY A 240 11.00 -6.25 -4.97
C GLY A 240 9.49 -6.17 -5.06
N LEU A 241 8.93 -6.47 -6.23
CA LEU A 241 7.52 -6.29 -6.57
C LEU A 241 6.69 -7.59 -6.51
N HIS A 242 7.23 -8.68 -5.97
CA HIS A 242 6.61 -10.01 -5.98
C HIS A 242 5.18 -10.03 -5.42
N THR A 243 4.87 -9.17 -4.43
CA THR A 243 3.53 -9.09 -3.83
C THR A 243 2.48 -8.42 -4.72
N LEU A 244 2.88 -7.72 -5.78
CA LEU A 244 1.95 -6.98 -6.64
C LEU A 244 1.06 -7.89 -7.48
N LYS A 245 1.46 -9.15 -7.70
CA LYS A 245 0.67 -10.13 -8.46
C LYS A 245 -0.59 -10.61 -7.75
N ILE A 246 -0.61 -10.53 -6.42
CA ILE A 246 -1.70 -11.04 -5.57
C ILE A 246 -2.52 -9.93 -4.89
N LYS A 247 -2.44 -8.72 -5.41
CA LYS A 247 -3.23 -7.56 -4.95
C LYS A 247 -4.63 -7.55 -5.59
N GLU A 248 -5.24 -6.39 -5.75
CA GLU A 248 -6.55 -6.21 -6.38
C GLU A 248 -6.60 -6.80 -7.81
N THR A 249 -5.48 -6.73 -8.50
CA THR A 249 -5.20 -7.40 -9.78
C THR A 249 -3.74 -7.88 -9.80
N ASP A 250 -3.29 -8.56 -10.85
CA ASP A 250 -1.85 -8.65 -11.15
C ASP A 250 -1.37 -7.27 -11.65
N ARG A 251 -0.90 -6.45 -10.70
CA ARG A 251 -0.49 -5.07 -10.95
C ARG A 251 0.70 -4.95 -11.91
N LEU A 252 1.60 -5.95 -11.92
CA LEU A 252 2.73 -5.94 -12.86
C LEU A 252 2.26 -6.13 -14.30
N LEU A 253 1.36 -7.10 -14.51
CA LEU A 253 0.77 -7.34 -15.83
C LEU A 253 -0.09 -6.16 -16.27
N ALA A 254 -0.93 -5.62 -15.39
CA ALA A 254 -1.77 -4.46 -15.69
C ALA A 254 -0.93 -3.24 -16.09
N LEU A 255 0.14 -2.92 -15.33
CA LEU A 255 1.07 -1.84 -15.67
C LEU A 255 1.73 -2.05 -17.05
N LYS A 256 2.22 -3.27 -17.30
CA LYS A 256 2.82 -3.60 -18.61
C LYS A 256 1.84 -3.34 -19.73
N VAL A 257 0.64 -3.92 -19.66
CA VAL A 257 -0.38 -3.82 -20.72
C VAL A 257 -0.76 -2.36 -20.98
N GLU A 258 -1.06 -1.60 -19.92
CA GLU A 258 -1.55 -0.23 -20.09
C GLU A 258 -0.44 0.75 -20.53
N LEU A 259 0.79 0.57 -20.05
CA LEU A 259 1.93 1.35 -20.53
C LEU A 259 2.28 1.04 -22.00
N GLU A 260 2.19 -0.24 -22.40
CA GLU A 260 2.46 -0.64 -23.80
C GLU A 260 1.38 -0.13 -24.76
N LYS A 261 0.11 -0.04 -24.36
CA LYS A 261 -0.93 0.66 -25.14
C LYS A 261 -0.52 2.11 -25.44
N LEU A 262 0.03 2.80 -24.45
CA LEU A 262 0.50 4.19 -24.59
C LEU A 262 1.79 4.32 -25.41
N GLY A 263 2.44 3.23 -25.78
CA GLY A 263 3.65 3.20 -26.60
C GLY A 263 4.95 2.95 -25.85
N ALA A 264 4.88 2.54 -24.59
CA ALA A 264 6.06 2.11 -23.84
C ALA A 264 6.55 0.73 -24.28
N THR A 265 7.79 0.39 -23.91
CA THR A 265 8.31 -0.97 -23.91
C THR A 265 8.58 -1.37 -22.47
N VAL A 266 7.85 -2.38 -21.99
CA VAL A 266 7.91 -2.84 -20.60
C VAL A 266 8.22 -4.32 -20.53
N ILE A 267 9.23 -4.68 -19.73
CA ILE A 267 9.58 -6.05 -19.43
C ILE A 267 9.25 -6.29 -17.94
N ILE A 268 8.57 -7.38 -17.64
CA ILE A 268 8.26 -7.77 -16.27
C ILE A 268 8.83 -9.17 -15.97
N SER A 269 9.19 -9.40 -14.69
CA SER A 269 9.56 -10.71 -14.16
C SER A 269 8.57 -11.15 -13.06
N LYS A 270 8.99 -12.08 -12.22
CA LYS A 270 8.21 -12.48 -11.05
C LYS A 270 8.11 -11.34 -10.02
N ASP A 271 9.13 -10.49 -9.93
CA ASP A 271 9.33 -9.50 -8.86
C ASP A 271 9.86 -8.15 -9.34
N SER A 272 9.91 -7.91 -10.65
CA SER A 272 10.46 -6.66 -11.20
C SER A 272 9.68 -6.13 -12.40
N LEU A 273 9.84 -4.83 -12.65
CA LEU A 273 9.37 -4.11 -13.84
C LEU A 273 10.50 -3.27 -14.41
N HIS A 274 10.73 -3.38 -15.72
CA HIS A 274 11.74 -2.65 -16.46
C HIS A 274 11.09 -1.85 -17.57
N LEU A 275 11.05 -0.53 -17.42
CA LEU A 275 10.55 0.41 -18.40
C LEU A 275 11.73 0.92 -19.23
N LYS A 276 11.68 0.70 -20.54
CA LYS A 276 12.65 1.27 -21.48
C LYS A 276 12.33 2.75 -21.76
N LYS A 277 13.32 3.51 -22.22
CA LYS A 277 13.12 4.90 -22.61
C LYS A 277 12.03 4.98 -23.68
N SER A 278 11.02 5.80 -23.44
CA SER A 278 9.94 6.10 -24.38
C SER A 278 9.86 7.59 -24.63
N ILE A 279 9.64 7.99 -25.87
CA ILE A 279 9.60 9.40 -26.27
C ILE A 279 8.18 9.83 -26.67
N ILE A 280 7.33 8.87 -27.02
CA ILE A 280 5.99 9.13 -27.56
C ILE A 280 4.93 8.53 -26.66
N ILE A 281 3.96 9.37 -26.24
CA ILE A 281 2.73 8.92 -25.61
C ILE A 281 1.64 8.95 -26.68
N LYS A 282 1.08 7.79 -27.03
CA LYS A 282 -0.04 7.65 -27.97
C LYS A 282 -1.28 8.36 -27.43
N LYS A 283 -2.09 8.94 -28.32
CA LYS A 283 -3.33 9.63 -27.98
C LYS A 283 -4.52 8.68 -27.99
N ASP A 284 -5.62 9.11 -27.39
CA ASP A 284 -6.94 8.47 -27.46
C ASP A 284 -6.93 7.01 -26.98
N ILE A 285 -6.05 6.71 -26.03
CA ILE A 285 -5.91 5.39 -25.43
C ILE A 285 -6.80 5.29 -24.19
N ILE A 286 -7.62 4.24 -24.16
CA ILE A 286 -8.45 3.88 -23.01
C ILE A 286 -7.62 3.02 -22.05
N ILE A 287 -7.45 3.52 -20.83
CA ILE A 287 -6.77 2.83 -19.72
C ILE A 287 -7.79 2.01 -18.95
N ASN A 288 -7.61 0.70 -18.90
CA ASN A 288 -8.40 -0.18 -18.05
C ASN A 288 -7.85 -0.15 -16.62
N THR A 289 -8.77 -0.11 -15.65
CA THR A 289 -8.40 0.00 -14.23
C THR A 289 -8.30 -1.34 -13.53
N TYR A 290 -8.83 -2.42 -14.10
CA TYR A 290 -8.79 -3.78 -13.51
C TYR A 290 -9.35 -3.81 -12.08
N ASP A 291 -10.37 -3.03 -11.79
CA ASP A 291 -10.95 -2.81 -10.46
C ASP A 291 -9.91 -2.39 -9.38
N ASP A 292 -8.78 -1.86 -9.82
CA ASP A 292 -7.71 -1.35 -8.96
C ASP A 292 -7.66 0.18 -8.99
N HIS A 293 -7.97 0.80 -7.86
CA HIS A 293 -7.94 2.25 -7.68
C HIS A 293 -6.57 2.87 -7.97
N ARG A 294 -5.46 2.13 -7.72
CA ARG A 294 -4.10 2.62 -7.99
C ARG A 294 -3.83 2.74 -9.50
N MET A 295 -4.40 1.84 -10.31
CA MET A 295 -4.31 1.97 -11.76
C MET A 295 -5.00 3.25 -12.23
N ALA A 296 -6.25 3.48 -11.80
CA ALA A 296 -6.98 4.71 -12.15
C ALA A 296 -6.20 5.97 -11.77
N MET A 297 -5.77 6.06 -10.50
CA MET A 297 -5.15 7.28 -9.98
C MET A 297 -3.73 7.51 -10.51
N ALA A 298 -2.93 6.46 -10.70
CA ALA A 298 -1.59 6.61 -11.27
C ALA A 298 -1.64 7.10 -12.72
N PHE A 299 -2.46 6.46 -13.57
CA PHE A 299 -2.56 6.87 -14.97
C PHE A 299 -3.24 8.23 -15.14
N ALA A 300 -4.17 8.63 -14.27
CA ALA A 300 -4.79 9.95 -14.30
C ALA A 300 -3.76 11.08 -14.25
N THR A 301 -2.62 10.88 -13.59
CA THR A 301 -1.56 11.91 -13.52
C THR A 301 -0.92 12.23 -14.88
N LEU A 302 -1.00 11.32 -15.85
CA LEU A 302 -0.52 11.58 -17.23
C LEU A 302 -1.38 12.62 -17.95
N GLY A 303 -2.60 12.89 -17.48
CA GLY A 303 -3.47 13.93 -18.03
C GLY A 303 -2.83 15.33 -18.08
N ILE A 304 -1.80 15.58 -17.26
CA ILE A 304 -1.03 16.81 -17.30
C ILE A 304 -0.10 16.89 -18.53
N VAL A 305 0.27 15.75 -19.09
CA VAL A 305 1.14 15.65 -20.27
C VAL A 305 0.32 15.52 -21.55
N LYS A 306 -0.69 14.63 -21.52
CA LYS A 306 -1.60 14.38 -22.65
C LYS A 306 -2.98 13.93 -22.15
N PRO A 307 -4.07 14.25 -22.87
CA PRO A 307 -5.38 13.69 -22.58
C PRO A 307 -5.35 12.17 -22.62
N ILE A 308 -6.02 11.54 -21.65
CA ILE A 308 -6.18 10.09 -21.53
C ILE A 308 -7.61 9.77 -21.09
N ILE A 309 -8.07 8.58 -21.42
CA ILE A 309 -9.39 8.08 -21.04
C ILE A 309 -9.21 7.01 -19.99
N ILE A 310 -9.91 7.12 -18.86
CA ILE A 310 -9.88 6.13 -17.77
C ILE A 310 -11.20 5.36 -17.76
N ASN A 311 -11.14 4.07 -18.04
CA ASN A 311 -12.30 3.18 -17.93
C ASN A 311 -12.58 2.87 -16.45
N ASN A 312 -13.87 2.79 -16.06
CA ASN A 312 -14.32 2.55 -14.69
C ASN A 312 -13.67 3.51 -13.66
N PRO A 313 -13.85 4.85 -13.79
CA PRO A 313 -13.24 5.82 -12.89
C PRO A 313 -13.77 5.73 -11.45
N LYS A 314 -14.92 5.07 -11.22
CA LYS A 314 -15.55 4.91 -9.89
C LYS A 314 -14.77 3.97 -8.96
N VAL A 315 -13.82 3.19 -9.46
CA VAL A 315 -13.01 2.26 -8.67
C VAL A 315 -12.22 2.93 -7.53
N ILE A 316 -12.02 4.25 -7.60
CA ILE A 316 -11.34 5.04 -6.56
C ILE A 316 -12.17 5.20 -5.28
N SER A 317 -13.48 4.99 -5.33
CA SER A 317 -14.41 5.27 -4.22
C SER A 317 -14.04 4.55 -2.92
N LYS A 318 -13.39 3.39 -3.01
CA LYS A 318 -12.96 2.59 -1.87
C LYS A 318 -11.72 3.11 -1.13
N SER A 319 -10.96 4.04 -1.71
CA SER A 319 -9.69 4.52 -1.14
C SER A 319 -9.53 6.04 -1.16
N PHE A 320 -9.99 6.71 -2.22
CA PHE A 320 -9.89 8.16 -2.35
C PHE A 320 -11.12 8.72 -3.10
N PRO A 321 -12.31 8.73 -2.47
CA PRO A 321 -13.57 9.11 -3.14
C PRO A 321 -13.56 10.50 -3.80
N SER A 322 -12.82 11.45 -3.21
CA SER A 322 -12.71 12.83 -3.71
C SER A 322 -11.59 13.07 -4.72
N PHE A 323 -10.90 12.02 -5.19
CA PHE A 323 -9.72 12.17 -6.05
C PHE A 323 -9.97 13.01 -7.30
N TRP A 324 -11.06 12.73 -8.03
CA TRP A 324 -11.39 13.47 -9.25
C TRP A 324 -11.65 14.95 -8.96
N SER A 325 -12.45 15.27 -7.94
CA SER A 325 -12.70 16.67 -7.55
C SER A 325 -11.43 17.40 -7.06
N VAL A 326 -10.46 16.65 -6.51
CA VAL A 326 -9.15 17.23 -6.15
C VAL A 326 -8.32 17.51 -7.40
N LEU A 327 -8.35 16.66 -8.41
CA LEU A 327 -7.68 16.95 -9.69
C LEU A 327 -8.27 18.18 -10.39
N GLU A 328 -9.60 18.37 -10.36
CA GLU A 328 -10.23 19.58 -10.89
C GLU A 328 -9.72 20.85 -10.18
N LYS A 329 -9.55 20.81 -8.85
CA LYS A 329 -8.94 21.91 -8.08
C LYS A 329 -7.47 22.17 -8.48
N LEU A 330 -6.81 21.19 -9.08
CA LEU A 330 -5.46 21.32 -9.66
C LEU A 330 -5.50 21.70 -11.16
N ASN A 331 -6.65 22.18 -11.66
CA ASN A 331 -6.91 22.60 -13.03
C ASN A 331 -6.86 21.47 -14.09
N PHE A 332 -7.10 20.22 -13.70
CA PHE A 332 -7.40 19.18 -14.67
C PHE A 332 -8.81 19.39 -15.22
N LYS A 333 -8.96 19.31 -16.53
CA LYS A 333 -10.27 19.31 -17.18
C LYS A 333 -10.75 17.86 -17.27
N LEU A 334 -11.84 17.54 -16.58
CA LEU A 334 -12.46 16.23 -16.60
C LEU A 334 -13.74 16.28 -17.42
N SER A 335 -14.01 15.26 -18.22
CA SER A 335 -15.25 15.07 -18.96
C SER A 335 -15.61 13.60 -19.01
N GLU A 336 -16.88 13.27 -18.95
CA GLU A 336 -17.38 11.94 -19.27
C GLU A 336 -17.37 11.74 -20.79
N VAL A 337 -16.98 10.51 -21.23
CA VAL A 337 -16.88 10.12 -22.64
C VAL A 337 -17.81 8.96 -22.90
#